data_b94b06222ce8d005d10672bbe2f142f3
#
_entry.id   b94b06222ce8d005d10672bbe2f142f3
#
_cell.length_a   1.000
_cell.length_b   1.000
_cell.length_c   1.000
_cell.angle_alpha   90.00
_cell.angle_beta   90.00
_cell.angle_gamma   90.00
#
_symmetry.space_group_name_H-M   'P 1'
#
loop_
_entity.id
_entity.type
_entity.pdbx_description
1 polymer ?
#
loop_
_entity_poly.entity_id
_entity_poly.type
_entity_poly.pdbx_seq_one_letter_code
_entity_poly.pdbx_strand_id
1 'polypeptide(L)'
;MTDLKPSLSTKPRFEILDGLRGIAALIVVAFHIFEIHSGGPALQIINHGYLAVDFFFALSGFVLGYAYDDRWGHGLSFKAFVKRRLIRLQPMLLMGATLGMLAYYFGLAQIESTTVGTLLLIWLLACLMIPTTKALDIRGWSEGYTLNGPQWSLAFEYIANLLYALFIRRFPLWLLGVFVALAACLSVDITLNIDTFGILAGRSAERFTIIGGWSLAPTQLYVGFTRLLYPFFAGLLVYRLGLRIKVRGAFLLSSLIIA
;
A
#
# COMPACT_ATOMS: atom_id res chain seq x y z
N MET A 1 33.76 32.87 12.57
CA MET A 1 32.62 32.26 13.28
C MET A 1 31.90 31.36 12.25
N THR A 2 32.21 30.09 12.24
CA THR A 2 31.62 29.10 11.35
C THR A 2 30.32 28.63 11.97
N ASP A 3 29.18 29.03 11.39
CA ASP A 3 27.85 28.54 11.73
C ASP A 3 27.78 27.04 11.44
N LEU A 4 28.05 26.23 12.45
CA LEU A 4 27.75 24.80 12.44
C LEU A 4 26.23 24.65 12.40
N LYS A 5 25.68 24.37 11.19
CA LYS A 5 24.30 23.88 11.05
C LYS A 5 24.11 22.71 12.01
N PRO A 6 23.10 22.72 12.89
CA PRO A 6 22.86 21.59 13.76
C PRO A 6 22.69 20.33 12.94
N SER A 7 23.55 19.35 13.16
CA SER A 7 23.43 18.02 12.53
C SER A 7 22.08 17.46 12.98
N LEU A 8 21.18 17.25 12.01
CA LEU A 8 19.93 16.54 12.27
C LEU A 8 20.31 15.16 12.82
N SER A 9 20.19 14.99 14.14
CA SER A 9 20.45 13.69 14.79
C SER A 9 19.62 12.64 14.08
N THR A 10 20.26 11.59 13.60
CA THR A 10 19.60 10.44 12.98
C THR A 10 18.71 9.79 14.04
N LYS A 11 17.40 9.79 13.84
CA LYS A 11 16.47 9.11 14.74
C LYS A 11 16.82 7.62 14.84
N PRO A 12 16.71 6.98 16.03
CA PRO A 12 16.93 5.55 16.18
C PRO A 12 16.11 4.72 15.18
N ARG A 13 16.67 3.61 14.72
CA ARG A 13 15.93 2.66 13.87
C ARG A 13 15.12 1.70 14.73
N PHE A 14 14.00 1.27 14.21
CA PHE A 14 13.18 0.21 14.79
C PHE A 14 13.50 -1.11 14.09
N GLU A 15 14.55 -1.81 14.53
CA GLU A 15 15.02 -3.07 13.90
C GLU A 15 13.90 -4.13 13.81
N ILE A 16 13.04 -4.19 14.82
CA ILE A 16 11.89 -5.11 14.82
C ILE A 16 10.92 -4.82 13.66
N LEU A 17 10.69 -3.54 13.33
CA LEU A 17 9.81 -3.16 12.22
C LEU A 17 10.45 -3.50 10.86
N ASP A 18 11.76 -3.39 10.75
CA ASP A 18 12.48 -3.78 9.53
C ASP A 18 12.44 -5.31 9.34
N GLY A 19 12.59 -6.09 10.42
CA GLY A 19 12.42 -7.54 10.39
C GLY A 19 11.00 -7.97 10.00
N LEU A 20 9.98 -7.32 10.57
CA LEU A 20 8.56 -7.61 10.25
C LEU A 20 8.21 -7.27 8.80
N ARG A 21 8.85 -6.23 8.21
CA ARG A 21 8.72 -5.98 6.76
C ARG A 21 9.20 -7.17 5.92
N GLY A 22 10.32 -7.78 6.34
CA GLY A 22 10.82 -8.97 5.66
C GLY A 22 9.84 -10.13 5.69
N ILE A 23 9.24 -10.42 6.85
CA ILE A 23 8.21 -11.46 6.99
C ILE A 23 7.00 -11.14 6.11
N ALA A 24 6.45 -9.92 6.20
CA ALA A 24 5.31 -9.51 5.39
C ALA A 24 5.60 -9.58 3.87
N ALA A 25 6.82 -9.23 3.44
CA ALA A 25 7.23 -9.36 2.06
C ALA A 25 7.25 -10.83 1.59
N LEU A 26 7.75 -11.75 2.42
CA LEU A 26 7.72 -13.19 2.12
C LEU A 26 6.30 -13.72 2.02
N ILE A 27 5.38 -13.26 2.88
CA ILE A 27 3.96 -13.64 2.81
C ILE A 27 3.33 -13.15 1.51
N VAL A 28 3.60 -11.91 1.07
CA VAL A 28 3.09 -11.39 -0.23
C VAL A 28 3.61 -12.21 -1.40
N VAL A 29 4.90 -12.57 -1.39
CA VAL A 29 5.48 -13.41 -2.45
C VAL A 29 4.83 -14.79 -2.46
N ALA A 30 4.72 -15.43 -1.29
CA ALA A 30 4.08 -16.74 -1.16
C ALA A 30 2.60 -16.67 -1.60
N PHE A 31 1.85 -15.61 -1.18
CA PHE A 31 0.47 -15.39 -1.60
C PHE A 31 0.33 -15.41 -3.13
N HIS A 32 1.13 -14.64 -3.85
CA HIS A 32 1.04 -14.58 -5.32
C HIS A 32 1.50 -15.88 -6.01
N ILE A 33 2.47 -16.60 -5.44
CA ILE A 33 2.88 -17.91 -5.97
C ILE A 33 1.73 -18.93 -5.83
N PHE A 34 1.11 -19.00 -4.66
CA PHE A 34 -0.01 -19.92 -4.43
C PHE A 34 -1.27 -19.51 -5.19
N GLU A 35 -1.54 -18.22 -5.36
CA GLU A 35 -2.67 -17.72 -6.15
C GLU A 35 -2.63 -18.22 -7.60
N ILE A 36 -1.46 -18.18 -8.23
CA ILE A 36 -1.27 -18.66 -9.62
C ILE A 36 -1.60 -20.15 -9.76
N HIS A 37 -1.32 -20.96 -8.72
CA HIS A 37 -1.48 -22.42 -8.76
C HIS A 37 -2.83 -22.92 -8.25
N SER A 38 -3.60 -22.09 -7.54
CA SER A 38 -4.83 -22.51 -6.87
C SER A 38 -6.13 -22.14 -7.59
N GLY A 39 -6.03 -21.45 -8.72
CA GLY A 39 -7.21 -20.97 -9.46
C GLY A 39 -7.88 -19.74 -8.85
N GLY A 40 -7.26 -19.10 -7.88
CA GLY A 40 -7.74 -17.83 -7.33
C GLY A 40 -7.32 -17.57 -5.87
N PRO A 41 -7.40 -16.32 -5.44
CA PRO A 41 -6.87 -15.89 -4.12
C PRO A 41 -7.62 -16.52 -2.93
N ALA A 42 -8.90 -16.85 -3.06
CA ALA A 42 -9.71 -17.44 -2.00
C ALA A 42 -9.47 -18.96 -1.82
N LEU A 43 -8.94 -19.64 -2.83
CA LEU A 43 -8.78 -21.10 -2.86
C LEU A 43 -7.40 -21.58 -2.40
N GLN A 44 -6.49 -20.66 -2.10
CA GLN A 44 -5.13 -20.98 -1.72
C GLN A 44 -4.95 -21.18 -0.20
N ILE A 45 -3.83 -21.82 0.16
CA ILE A 45 -3.51 -22.14 1.56
C ILE A 45 -3.36 -20.87 2.41
N ILE A 46 -2.80 -19.78 1.84
CA ILE A 46 -2.58 -18.49 2.53
C ILE A 46 -3.63 -17.48 2.04
N ASN A 47 -4.90 -17.84 2.07
CA ASN A 47 -5.98 -17.05 1.49
C ASN A 47 -6.12 -15.62 2.04
N HIS A 48 -5.62 -15.33 3.26
CA HIS A 48 -5.58 -14.00 3.85
C HIS A 48 -4.20 -13.33 3.76
N GLY A 49 -3.23 -13.90 3.05
CA GLY A 49 -1.89 -13.33 2.88
C GLY A 49 -1.86 -11.93 2.23
N TYR A 50 -2.95 -11.54 1.55
CA TYR A 50 -3.14 -10.18 1.06
C TYR A 50 -3.18 -9.12 2.17
N LEU A 51 -3.48 -9.50 3.43
CA LEU A 51 -3.47 -8.58 4.60
C LEU A 51 -2.04 -8.10 4.95
N ALA A 52 -1.01 -8.77 4.47
CA ALA A 52 0.36 -8.26 4.59
C ALA A 52 0.53 -6.88 3.92
N VAL A 53 -0.26 -6.56 2.89
CA VAL A 53 -0.29 -5.21 2.29
C VAL A 53 -0.88 -4.19 3.26
N ASP A 54 -1.92 -4.55 4.00
CA ASP A 54 -2.54 -3.68 5.01
C ASP A 54 -1.57 -3.43 6.17
N PHE A 55 -0.77 -4.44 6.55
CA PHE A 55 0.34 -4.26 7.49
C PHE A 55 1.39 -3.28 6.95
N PHE A 56 1.76 -3.35 5.66
CA PHE A 56 2.67 -2.37 5.06
C PHE A 56 2.09 -0.95 5.11
N PHE A 57 0.80 -0.77 4.87
CA PHE A 57 0.15 0.53 5.03
C PHE A 57 0.22 1.04 6.47
N ALA A 58 -0.08 0.20 7.47
CA ALA A 58 0.00 0.57 8.88
C ALA A 58 1.44 0.97 9.27
N LEU A 59 2.40 0.19 8.83
CA LEU A 59 3.82 0.47 9.08
C LEU A 59 4.29 1.75 8.38
N SER A 60 3.83 2.00 7.15
CA SER A 60 4.14 3.23 6.42
C SER A 60 3.57 4.46 7.12
N GLY A 61 2.35 4.40 7.64
CA GLY A 61 1.75 5.46 8.43
C GLY A 61 2.51 5.76 9.73
N PHE A 62 2.90 4.72 10.48
CA PHE A 62 3.72 4.84 11.68
C PHE A 62 5.07 5.51 11.38
N VAL A 63 5.80 4.98 10.39
CA VAL A 63 7.12 5.49 9.99
C VAL A 63 7.02 6.90 9.41
N LEU A 64 5.92 7.24 8.74
CA LEU A 64 5.68 8.58 8.23
C LEU A 64 5.58 9.59 9.38
N GLY A 65 4.76 9.30 10.39
CA GLY A 65 4.67 10.12 11.59
C GLY A 65 6.03 10.27 12.26
N TYR A 66 6.71 9.16 12.51
CA TYR A 66 8.05 9.13 13.10
C TYR A 66 9.06 9.97 12.34
N ALA A 67 9.06 9.91 11.01
CA ALA A 67 10.05 10.59 10.19
C ALA A 67 9.77 12.08 9.98
N TYR A 68 8.49 12.51 10.02
CA TYR A 68 8.12 13.82 9.50
C TYR A 68 7.28 14.72 10.40
N ASP A 69 6.51 14.19 11.38
CA ASP A 69 5.57 15.01 12.17
C ASP A 69 6.25 16.20 12.86
N ASP A 70 7.44 16.01 13.40
CA ASP A 70 8.23 17.03 14.09
C ASP A 70 9.05 17.95 13.17
N ARG A 71 9.08 17.67 11.87
CA ARG A 71 9.87 18.44 10.88
C ARG A 71 9.06 19.51 10.17
N TRP A 72 7.74 19.40 10.21
CA TRP A 72 6.87 20.43 9.64
C TRP A 72 6.98 21.72 10.41
N GLY A 73 7.21 22.86 9.69
CA GLY A 73 7.50 24.15 10.31
C GLY A 73 8.96 24.35 10.76
N HIS A 74 9.77 23.29 10.74
CA HIS A 74 11.21 23.34 11.08
C HIS A 74 12.08 23.03 9.84
N GLY A 75 11.78 23.66 8.71
CA GLY A 75 12.56 23.53 7.46
C GLY A 75 12.08 22.45 6.48
N LEU A 76 11.05 21.67 6.80
CA LEU A 76 10.45 20.75 5.84
C LEU A 76 9.32 21.45 5.06
N SER A 77 9.56 21.71 3.77
CA SER A 77 8.54 22.19 2.84
C SER A 77 7.77 21.02 2.21
N PHE A 78 6.57 21.30 1.69
CA PHE A 78 5.77 20.31 0.93
C PHE A 78 6.56 19.72 -0.25
N LYS A 79 7.24 20.57 -1.04
CA LYS A 79 8.07 20.12 -2.16
C LYS A 79 9.20 19.19 -1.71
N ALA A 80 9.86 19.53 -0.60
CA ALA A 80 10.93 18.71 -0.03
C ALA A 80 10.41 17.36 0.49
N PHE A 81 9.23 17.33 1.08
CA PHE A 81 8.55 16.11 1.49
C PHE A 81 8.24 15.21 0.29
N VAL A 82 7.52 15.74 -0.72
CA VAL A 82 7.17 14.97 -1.93
C VAL A 82 8.43 14.44 -2.62
N LYS A 83 9.46 15.26 -2.80
CA LYS A 83 10.74 14.80 -3.39
C LYS A 83 11.34 13.62 -2.62
N ARG A 84 11.34 13.66 -1.29
CA ARG A 84 11.88 12.55 -0.46
C ARG A 84 11.05 11.28 -0.63
N ARG A 85 9.72 11.39 -0.73
CA ARG A 85 8.84 10.24 -0.95
C ARG A 85 9.03 9.66 -2.35
N LEU A 86 9.15 10.50 -3.38
CA LEU A 86 9.48 10.07 -4.74
C LEU A 86 10.82 9.31 -4.78
N ILE A 87 11.89 9.88 -4.23
CA ILE A 87 13.22 9.22 -4.21
C ILE A 87 13.15 7.86 -3.51
N ARG A 88 12.28 7.70 -2.52
CA ARG A 88 12.15 6.46 -1.77
C ARG A 88 11.34 5.38 -2.51
N LEU A 89 10.23 5.75 -3.15
CA LEU A 89 9.25 4.80 -3.69
C LEU A 89 9.44 4.56 -5.20
N GLN A 90 9.81 5.59 -5.94
CA GLN A 90 9.89 5.55 -7.40
C GLN A 90 10.89 4.51 -7.96
N PRO A 91 12.10 4.29 -7.38
CA PRO A 91 13.03 3.32 -7.93
C PRO A 91 12.47 1.89 -7.97
N MET A 92 11.79 1.46 -6.90
CA MET A 92 11.18 0.12 -6.83
C MET A 92 10.04 -0.03 -7.84
N LEU A 93 9.23 1.03 -8.00
CA LEU A 93 8.15 1.07 -8.96
C LEU A 93 8.68 0.94 -10.40
N LEU A 94 9.67 1.76 -10.76
CA LEU A 94 10.31 1.71 -12.09
C LEU A 94 10.91 0.33 -12.37
N MET A 95 11.58 -0.25 -11.39
CA MET A 95 12.14 -1.60 -11.51
C MET A 95 11.05 -2.64 -11.76
N GLY A 96 9.98 -2.64 -10.95
CA GLY A 96 8.88 -3.59 -11.09
C GLY A 96 8.16 -3.47 -12.44
N ALA A 97 7.84 -2.23 -12.87
CA ALA A 97 7.23 -1.99 -14.18
C ALA A 97 8.13 -2.42 -15.34
N THR A 98 9.45 -2.16 -15.23
CA THR A 98 10.42 -2.55 -16.28
C THR A 98 10.59 -4.06 -16.35
N LEU A 99 10.71 -4.74 -15.21
CA LEU A 99 10.78 -6.20 -15.19
C LEU A 99 9.51 -6.83 -15.76
N GLY A 100 8.33 -6.29 -15.41
CA GLY A 100 7.07 -6.71 -16.01
C GLY A 100 7.05 -6.52 -17.52
N MET A 101 7.45 -5.35 -18.03
CA MET A 101 7.53 -5.08 -19.47
C MET A 101 8.47 -6.07 -20.16
N LEU A 102 9.65 -6.33 -19.61
CA LEU A 102 10.60 -7.29 -20.17
C LEU A 102 10.05 -8.73 -20.18
N ALA A 103 9.40 -9.15 -19.09
CA ALA A 103 8.76 -10.45 -19.01
C ALA A 103 7.70 -10.61 -20.12
N TYR A 104 6.97 -9.57 -20.39
CA TYR A 104 6.02 -9.50 -21.50
C TYR A 104 6.70 -9.60 -22.87
N TYR A 105 7.66 -8.73 -23.11
CA TYR A 105 8.36 -8.65 -24.39
C TYR A 105 9.03 -9.98 -24.79
N PHE A 106 9.60 -10.69 -23.82
CA PHE A 106 10.24 -12.00 -24.02
C PHE A 106 9.27 -13.21 -23.95
N GLY A 107 7.96 -12.98 -23.87
CA GLY A 107 6.96 -14.05 -23.87
C GLY A 107 6.97 -14.91 -22.61
N LEU A 108 7.53 -14.40 -21.49
CA LEU A 108 7.53 -15.10 -20.20
C LEU A 108 6.18 -15.00 -19.48
N ALA A 109 5.28 -14.16 -19.94
CA ALA A 109 3.93 -14.00 -19.45
C ALA A 109 2.92 -14.35 -20.55
N GLN A 110 1.85 -15.06 -20.20
CA GLN A 110 0.75 -15.35 -21.13
C GLN A 110 -0.05 -14.07 -21.38
N ILE A 111 -0.24 -13.72 -22.66
CA ILE A 111 -0.82 -12.43 -23.01
C ILE A 111 -1.54 -12.52 -24.36
N GLU A 112 -2.58 -11.69 -24.51
CA GLU A 112 -3.10 -11.32 -25.80
C GLU A 112 -2.02 -10.57 -26.61
N SER A 113 -1.95 -10.82 -27.92
CA SER A 113 -0.98 -10.19 -28.80
C SER A 113 -1.13 -8.66 -28.74
N THR A 114 -0.08 -7.99 -28.28
CA THR A 114 -0.06 -6.52 -28.23
C THR A 114 1.10 -5.95 -29.04
N THR A 115 0.96 -4.72 -29.50
CA THR A 115 2.05 -4.05 -30.22
C THR A 115 3.12 -3.53 -29.27
N VAL A 116 4.36 -3.44 -29.74
CA VAL A 116 5.45 -2.84 -28.96
C VAL A 116 5.11 -1.40 -28.52
N GLY A 117 4.42 -0.63 -29.38
CA GLY A 117 3.98 0.73 -29.05
C GLY A 117 2.99 0.75 -27.89
N THR A 118 2.01 -0.15 -27.86
CA THR A 118 1.06 -0.30 -26.76
C THR A 118 1.79 -0.72 -25.48
N LEU A 119 2.72 -1.65 -25.56
CA LEU A 119 3.50 -2.10 -24.40
C LEU A 119 4.33 -0.95 -23.79
N LEU A 120 4.98 -0.14 -24.63
CA LEU A 120 5.72 1.04 -24.20
C LEU A 120 4.81 2.10 -23.56
N LEU A 121 3.60 2.31 -24.12
CA LEU A 121 2.62 3.21 -23.52
C LEU A 121 2.20 2.72 -22.12
N ILE A 122 1.87 1.43 -21.97
CA ILE A 122 1.50 0.86 -20.67
C ILE A 122 2.65 0.98 -19.67
N TRP A 123 3.87 0.72 -20.11
CA TRP A 123 5.07 0.90 -19.28
C TRP A 123 5.24 2.35 -18.83
N LEU A 124 5.09 3.31 -19.72
CA LEU A 124 5.18 4.75 -19.39
C LEU A 124 4.10 5.15 -18.38
N LEU A 125 2.84 4.71 -18.58
CA LEU A 125 1.75 4.96 -17.65
C LEU A 125 2.05 4.34 -16.28
N ALA A 126 2.54 3.11 -16.24
CA ALA A 126 2.95 2.45 -14.99
C ALA A 126 4.07 3.23 -14.30
N CYS A 127 5.09 3.69 -15.01
CA CYS A 127 6.18 4.51 -14.48
C CYS A 127 5.70 5.84 -13.90
N LEU A 128 4.63 6.42 -14.45
CA LEU A 128 3.99 7.65 -13.96
C LEU A 128 2.91 7.39 -12.91
N MET A 129 2.68 6.13 -12.51
CA MET A 129 1.62 5.70 -11.61
C MET A 129 0.21 6.05 -12.09
N ILE A 130 0.02 6.11 -13.38
CA ILE A 130 -1.28 6.28 -14.01
C ILE A 130 -1.86 4.89 -14.27
N PRO A 131 -2.97 4.50 -13.62
CA PRO A 131 -3.58 3.20 -13.86
C PRO A 131 -4.16 3.13 -15.27
N THR A 132 -4.03 1.97 -15.90
CA THR A 132 -4.59 1.69 -17.21
C THR A 132 -6.10 1.41 -17.12
N THR A 133 -6.80 1.73 -18.19
CA THR A 133 -8.21 1.34 -18.37
C THR A 133 -8.32 -0.09 -18.90
N LYS A 134 -9.51 -0.64 -18.88
CA LYS A 134 -9.81 -2.00 -19.40
C LYS A 134 -9.34 -2.21 -20.86
N ALA A 135 -9.30 -1.14 -21.66
CA ALA A 135 -8.83 -1.20 -23.07
C ALA A 135 -7.32 -1.47 -23.21
N LEU A 136 -6.55 -1.22 -22.16
CA LEU A 136 -5.10 -1.48 -22.09
C LEU A 136 -4.75 -2.64 -21.16
N ASP A 137 -5.75 -3.44 -20.77
CA ASP A 137 -5.54 -4.62 -19.93
C ASP A 137 -5.10 -5.79 -20.81
N ILE A 138 -3.79 -5.93 -20.94
CA ILE A 138 -3.16 -6.98 -21.73
C ILE A 138 -3.12 -8.35 -21.05
N ARG A 139 -3.54 -8.46 -19.77
CA ARG A 139 -3.62 -9.72 -19.01
C ARG A 139 -5.04 -10.29 -18.94
N GLY A 140 -6.05 -9.48 -19.23
CA GLY A 140 -7.46 -9.88 -19.07
C GLY A 140 -7.91 -10.02 -17.61
N TRP A 141 -7.14 -9.52 -16.64
CA TRP A 141 -7.42 -9.64 -15.20
C TRP A 141 -8.11 -8.41 -14.62
N SER A 142 -8.44 -7.45 -15.45
CA SER A 142 -9.06 -6.16 -15.08
C SER A 142 -8.23 -5.38 -14.05
N GLU A 143 -6.90 -5.47 -14.14
CA GLU A 143 -5.97 -4.74 -13.27
C GLU A 143 -5.62 -3.36 -13.84
N GLY A 144 -5.51 -2.35 -12.97
CA GLY A 144 -5.06 -1.02 -13.37
C GLY A 144 -3.56 -0.93 -13.66
N TYR A 145 -2.76 -1.92 -13.25
CA TYR A 145 -1.31 -1.97 -13.46
C TYR A 145 -0.90 -3.34 -14.01
N THR A 146 -1.20 -3.56 -15.28
CA THR A 146 -1.07 -4.87 -15.93
C THR A 146 0.37 -5.40 -16.03
N LEU A 147 1.40 -4.56 -15.97
CA LEU A 147 2.82 -4.99 -15.94
C LEU A 147 3.29 -5.41 -14.55
N ASN A 148 2.65 -4.89 -13.50
CA ASN A 148 3.02 -5.17 -12.13
C ASN A 148 1.78 -5.04 -11.25
N GLY A 149 0.97 -6.10 -11.17
CA GLY A 149 -0.28 -6.11 -10.41
C GLY A 149 -0.16 -5.47 -9.01
N PRO A 150 0.81 -5.88 -8.17
CA PRO A 150 1.00 -5.31 -6.83
C PRO A 150 1.25 -3.80 -6.76
N GLN A 151 1.56 -3.13 -7.88
CA GLN A 151 1.82 -1.69 -7.95
C GLN A 151 0.66 -0.82 -7.46
N TRP A 152 -0.58 -1.33 -7.51
CA TRP A 152 -1.75 -0.61 -7.01
C TRP A 152 -1.54 -0.11 -5.58
N SER A 153 -0.94 -0.91 -4.71
CA SER A 153 -0.71 -0.56 -3.32
C SER A 153 0.30 0.60 -3.16
N LEU A 154 1.32 0.66 -4.00
CA LEU A 154 2.25 1.79 -4.03
C LEU A 154 1.56 3.08 -4.50
N ALA A 155 0.68 3.00 -5.51
CA ALA A 155 -0.11 4.16 -5.95
C ALA A 155 -0.99 4.70 -4.81
N PHE A 156 -1.66 3.82 -4.07
CA PHE A 156 -2.42 4.19 -2.88
C PHE A 156 -1.52 4.76 -1.77
N GLU A 157 -0.31 4.24 -1.57
CA GLU A 157 0.64 4.82 -0.60
C GLU A 157 1.01 6.27 -0.98
N TYR A 158 1.17 6.60 -2.27
CA TYR A 158 1.37 7.99 -2.69
C TYR A 158 0.16 8.87 -2.36
N ILE A 159 -1.05 8.38 -2.58
CA ILE A 159 -2.28 9.10 -2.20
C ILE A 159 -2.29 9.37 -0.68
N ALA A 160 -1.98 8.37 0.14
CA ALA A 160 -1.91 8.55 1.59
C ALA A 160 -0.86 9.58 2.01
N ASN A 161 0.32 9.57 1.36
CA ASN A 161 1.35 10.57 1.61
C ASN A 161 0.89 11.99 1.29
N LEU A 162 0.16 12.17 0.19
CA LEU A 162 -0.41 13.47 -0.19
C LEU A 162 -1.51 13.90 0.78
N LEU A 163 -2.44 13.00 1.15
CA LEU A 163 -3.48 13.26 2.15
C LEU A 163 -2.85 13.67 3.49
N TYR A 164 -1.82 12.97 3.94
CA TYR A 164 -1.08 13.34 5.13
C TYR A 164 -0.49 14.74 5.01
N ALA A 165 0.27 15.03 3.95
CA ALA A 165 0.99 16.28 3.80
C ALA A 165 0.08 17.50 3.63
N LEU A 166 -1.06 17.34 2.99
CA LEU A 166 -2.00 18.42 2.74
C LEU A 166 -2.94 18.68 3.91
N PHE A 167 -3.45 17.62 4.54
CA PHE A 167 -4.55 17.71 5.50
C PHE A 167 -4.20 17.10 6.86
N ILE A 168 -3.97 15.78 6.92
CA ILE A 168 -3.97 14.98 8.14
C ILE A 168 -2.86 15.38 9.13
N ARG A 169 -1.73 15.88 8.64
CA ARG A 169 -0.63 16.37 9.50
C ARG A 169 -1.08 17.46 10.48
N ARG A 170 -2.14 18.21 10.14
CA ARG A 170 -2.69 19.31 10.98
C ARG A 170 -3.80 18.84 11.93
N PHE A 171 -4.24 17.58 11.81
CA PHE A 171 -5.30 17.08 12.66
C PHE A 171 -4.81 16.97 14.12
N PRO A 172 -5.57 17.51 15.08
CA PRO A 172 -5.37 17.17 16.48
C PRO A 172 -5.66 15.67 16.68
N LEU A 173 -5.15 15.13 17.79
CA LEU A 173 -5.20 13.69 18.05
C LEU A 173 -6.64 13.11 18.03
N TRP A 174 -7.60 13.86 18.60
CA TRP A 174 -9.00 13.45 18.64
C TRP A 174 -9.62 13.35 17.23
N LEU A 175 -9.31 14.32 16.33
CA LEU A 175 -9.84 14.32 14.97
C LEU A 175 -9.23 13.19 14.14
N LEU A 176 -7.94 12.91 14.33
CA LEU A 176 -7.30 11.72 13.72
C LEU A 176 -7.94 10.44 14.25
N GLY A 177 -8.25 10.37 15.55
CA GLY A 177 -8.96 9.23 16.14
C GLY A 177 -10.34 9.00 15.53
N VAL A 178 -11.14 10.06 15.37
CA VAL A 178 -12.45 10.00 14.69
C VAL A 178 -12.29 9.54 13.24
N PHE A 179 -11.34 10.11 12.51
CA PHE A 179 -11.06 9.72 11.12
C PHE A 179 -10.72 8.23 11.00
N VAL A 180 -9.84 7.71 11.88
CA VAL A 180 -9.47 6.29 11.90
C VAL A 180 -10.66 5.40 12.27
N ALA A 181 -11.50 5.83 13.23
CA ALA A 181 -12.70 5.09 13.61
C ALA A 181 -13.70 4.98 12.45
N LEU A 182 -13.93 6.07 11.71
CA LEU A 182 -14.79 6.06 10.52
C LEU A 182 -14.21 5.15 9.42
N ALA A 183 -12.91 5.23 9.18
CA ALA A 183 -12.23 4.34 8.23
C ALA A 183 -12.32 2.86 8.66
N ALA A 184 -12.25 2.55 9.96
CA ALA A 184 -12.48 1.21 10.49
C ALA A 184 -13.91 0.72 10.24
N CYS A 185 -14.92 1.60 10.40
CA CYS A 185 -16.30 1.25 10.06
C CYS A 185 -16.46 0.86 8.58
N LEU A 186 -15.78 1.54 7.66
CA LEU A 186 -15.77 1.15 6.24
C LEU A 186 -15.12 -0.22 6.03
N SER A 187 -14.07 -0.56 6.79
CA SER A 187 -13.45 -1.89 6.73
C SER A 187 -14.40 -2.98 7.20
N VAL A 188 -15.18 -2.70 8.25
CA VAL A 188 -16.23 -3.61 8.75
C VAL A 188 -17.35 -3.77 7.71
N ASP A 189 -17.79 -2.67 7.07
CA ASP A 189 -18.80 -2.68 6.02
C ASP A 189 -18.43 -3.65 4.89
N ILE A 190 -17.19 -3.56 4.39
CA ILE A 190 -16.69 -4.45 3.33
C ILE A 190 -16.54 -5.90 3.84
N THR A 191 -15.94 -6.08 5.02
CA THR A 191 -15.63 -7.42 5.57
C THR A 191 -16.91 -8.24 5.79
N LEU A 192 -17.97 -7.58 6.22
CA LEU A 192 -19.27 -8.21 6.49
C LEU A 192 -20.23 -8.17 5.30
N ASN A 193 -19.84 -7.56 4.18
CA ASN A 193 -20.69 -7.30 3.00
C ASN A 193 -22.03 -6.63 3.40
N ILE A 194 -21.97 -5.60 4.26
CA ILE A 194 -23.15 -4.83 4.68
C ILE A 194 -23.66 -4.00 3.51
N ASP A 195 -22.71 -3.48 2.70
CA ASP A 195 -22.99 -2.66 1.50
C ASP A 195 -23.81 -1.40 1.77
N THR A 196 -23.45 -0.66 2.79
CA THR A 196 -24.12 0.58 3.21
C THR A 196 -24.34 1.58 2.06
N PHE A 197 -23.44 1.59 1.08
CA PHE A 197 -23.49 2.55 -0.05
C PHE A 197 -23.97 1.95 -1.36
N GLY A 198 -24.33 0.66 -1.41
CA GLY A 198 -24.73 0.00 -2.65
C GLY A 198 -23.61 -0.13 -3.69
N ILE A 199 -22.35 -0.11 -3.26
CA ILE A 199 -21.15 -0.14 -4.11
C ILE A 199 -20.59 -1.56 -4.28
N LEU A 200 -20.94 -2.47 -3.37
CA LEU A 200 -20.44 -3.84 -3.35
C LEU A 200 -21.22 -4.79 -4.26
N ALA A 201 -22.26 -4.30 -4.93
CA ALA A 201 -23.04 -5.06 -5.89
C ALA A 201 -22.14 -5.72 -6.95
N GLY A 202 -22.22 -7.05 -7.10
CA GLY A 202 -21.37 -7.84 -7.99
C GLY A 202 -20.04 -8.30 -7.38
N ARG A 203 -19.70 -7.93 -6.15
CA ARG A 203 -18.69 -8.61 -5.36
C ARG A 203 -19.28 -9.97 -4.95
N SER A 204 -18.56 -11.07 -5.23
CA SER A 204 -18.97 -12.38 -4.73
C SER A 204 -19.21 -12.29 -3.22
N ALA A 205 -20.26 -12.95 -2.73
CA ALA A 205 -20.73 -12.85 -1.34
C ALA A 205 -19.75 -13.47 -0.32
N GLU A 206 -18.46 -13.34 -0.54
CA GLU A 206 -17.41 -13.80 0.37
C GLU A 206 -17.32 -12.85 1.55
N ARG A 207 -18.03 -13.20 2.62
CA ARG A 207 -17.86 -12.53 3.91
C ARG A 207 -16.47 -12.78 4.46
N PHE A 208 -16.02 -11.89 5.35
CA PHE A 208 -14.74 -11.96 6.04
C PHE A 208 -13.52 -11.78 5.15
N THR A 209 -13.68 -11.17 3.98
CA THR A 209 -12.58 -10.79 3.10
C THR A 209 -12.67 -9.32 2.71
N ILE A 210 -11.51 -8.66 2.61
CA ILE A 210 -11.35 -7.32 2.06
C ILE A 210 -10.45 -7.32 0.83
N ILE A 211 -10.35 -8.47 0.17
CA ILE A 211 -9.51 -8.60 -1.02
C ILE A 211 -10.00 -7.67 -2.14
N GLY A 212 -9.09 -6.96 -2.80
CA GLY A 212 -9.39 -5.99 -3.85
C GLY A 212 -8.50 -4.76 -3.82
N GLY A 213 -8.81 -3.77 -4.66
CA GLY A 213 -8.09 -2.50 -4.75
C GLY A 213 -7.26 -2.32 -6.01
N TRP A 214 -7.22 -3.30 -6.92
CA TRP A 214 -6.29 -3.34 -8.05
C TRP A 214 -6.82 -2.73 -9.36
N SER A 215 -8.04 -2.22 -9.42
CA SER A 215 -8.60 -1.61 -10.63
C SER A 215 -9.39 -0.32 -10.38
N LEU A 216 -9.77 0.35 -11.49
CA LEU A 216 -10.57 1.58 -11.45
C LEU A 216 -12.08 1.34 -11.31
N ALA A 217 -12.54 0.08 -11.21
CA ALA A 217 -13.95 -0.20 -10.96
C ALA A 217 -14.38 0.40 -9.61
N PRO A 218 -15.60 0.98 -9.49
CA PRO A 218 -16.05 1.63 -8.25
C PRO A 218 -15.90 0.76 -7.01
N THR A 219 -16.27 -0.51 -7.09
CA THR A 219 -16.09 -1.50 -6.01
C THR A 219 -14.62 -1.66 -5.63
N GLN A 220 -13.73 -1.77 -6.62
CA GLN A 220 -12.30 -1.93 -6.39
C GLN A 220 -11.67 -0.68 -5.78
N LEU A 221 -12.08 0.51 -6.23
CA LEU A 221 -11.65 1.78 -5.62
C LEU A 221 -12.14 1.89 -4.18
N TYR A 222 -13.40 1.53 -3.89
CA TYR A 222 -13.93 1.54 -2.53
C TYR A 222 -13.12 0.61 -1.62
N VAL A 223 -12.86 -0.63 -2.04
CA VAL A 223 -12.01 -1.57 -1.31
C VAL A 223 -10.59 -1.01 -1.14
N GLY A 224 -9.97 -0.51 -2.21
CA GLY A 224 -8.60 0.02 -2.17
C GLY A 224 -8.44 1.20 -1.22
N PHE A 225 -9.38 2.17 -1.25
CA PHE A 225 -9.36 3.30 -0.31
C PHE A 225 -9.60 2.85 1.13
N THR A 226 -10.49 1.92 1.37
CA THR A 226 -10.76 1.40 2.71
C THR A 226 -9.52 0.70 3.27
N ARG A 227 -8.87 -0.16 2.49
CA ARG A 227 -7.61 -0.82 2.83
C ARG A 227 -6.44 0.13 3.04
N LEU A 228 -6.46 1.31 2.39
CA LEU A 228 -5.48 2.36 2.62
C LEU A 228 -5.76 3.14 3.88
N LEU A 229 -6.96 3.74 3.97
CA LEU A 229 -7.26 4.79 4.95
C LEU A 229 -7.20 4.27 6.38
N TYR A 230 -7.79 3.09 6.64
CA TYR A 230 -7.81 2.56 7.99
C TYR A 230 -6.41 2.19 8.48
N PRO A 231 -5.68 1.22 7.91
CA PRO A 231 -4.40 0.79 8.48
C PRO A 231 -3.33 1.88 8.42
N PHE A 232 -3.24 2.66 7.33
CA PHE A 232 -2.22 3.71 7.22
C PHE A 232 -2.38 4.77 8.31
N PHE A 233 -3.58 5.31 8.49
CA PHE A 233 -3.80 6.36 9.48
C PHE A 233 -3.94 5.81 10.90
N ALA A 234 -4.30 4.54 11.08
CA ALA A 234 -4.16 3.84 12.35
C ALA A 234 -2.69 3.74 12.78
N GLY A 235 -1.78 3.41 11.86
CA GLY A 235 -0.34 3.43 12.10
C GLY A 235 0.18 4.81 12.53
N LEU A 236 -0.28 5.88 11.87
CA LEU A 236 0.03 7.26 12.26
C LEU A 236 -0.53 7.60 13.65
N LEU A 237 -1.76 7.16 13.96
CA LEU A 237 -2.39 7.36 15.26
C LEU A 237 -1.61 6.66 16.37
N VAL A 238 -1.21 5.40 16.17
CA VAL A 238 -0.37 4.65 17.12
C VAL A 238 0.94 5.37 17.40
N TYR A 239 1.58 5.93 16.36
CA TYR A 239 2.77 6.74 16.53
C TYR A 239 2.51 7.97 17.41
N ARG A 240 1.44 8.75 17.11
CA ARG A 240 1.10 9.98 17.84
C ARG A 240 0.67 9.74 19.30
N LEU A 241 0.04 8.60 19.55
CA LEU A 241 -0.30 8.15 20.92
C LEU A 241 0.94 7.72 21.72
N GLY A 242 2.09 7.51 21.07
CA GLY A 242 3.30 7.03 21.72
C GLY A 242 3.18 5.62 22.31
N LEU A 243 2.22 4.83 21.82
CA LEU A 243 1.96 3.48 22.33
C LEU A 243 3.17 2.57 22.09
N ARG A 244 3.65 1.94 23.17
CA ARG A 244 4.76 0.99 23.13
C ARG A 244 4.44 -0.19 24.04
N ILE A 245 4.47 -1.38 23.48
CA ILE A 245 4.31 -2.63 24.21
C ILE A 245 5.69 -3.28 24.32
N LYS A 246 6.17 -3.50 25.54
CA LYS A 246 7.43 -4.18 25.80
C LYS A 246 7.15 -5.63 26.18
N VAL A 247 7.37 -6.56 25.26
CA VAL A 247 7.17 -8.00 25.46
C VAL A 247 8.44 -8.74 25.09
N ARG A 248 8.85 -9.74 25.89
CA ARG A 248 9.92 -10.66 25.53
C ARG A 248 9.50 -11.47 24.30
N GLY A 249 10.35 -11.59 23.28
CA GLY A 249 10.03 -12.29 22.05
C GLY A 249 9.05 -11.53 21.12
N ALA A 250 8.93 -10.19 21.26
CA ALA A 250 8.02 -9.36 20.48
C ALA A 250 8.12 -9.62 18.97
N PHE A 251 9.34 -9.84 18.44
CA PHE A 251 9.54 -10.13 17.02
C PHE A 251 8.86 -11.46 16.62
N LEU A 252 9.11 -12.54 17.35
CA LEU A 252 8.53 -13.85 17.05
C LEU A 252 7.01 -13.82 17.16
N LEU A 253 6.49 -13.22 18.24
CA LEU A 253 5.05 -13.09 18.46
C LEU A 253 4.38 -12.28 17.34
N SER A 254 4.95 -11.15 16.98
CA SER A 254 4.40 -10.32 15.89
C SER A 254 4.52 -11.01 14.53
N SER A 255 5.58 -11.77 14.28
CA SER A 255 5.75 -12.56 13.04
C SER A 255 4.67 -13.64 12.93
N LEU A 256 4.34 -14.32 14.03
CA LEU A 256 3.26 -15.33 14.07
C LEU A 256 1.87 -14.73 13.89
N ILE A 257 1.66 -13.47 14.30
CA ILE A 257 0.38 -12.78 14.09
C ILE A 257 0.20 -12.33 12.64
N ILE A 258 1.30 -12.01 11.95
CA ILE A 258 1.28 -11.55 10.56
C ILE A 258 1.20 -12.73 9.58
N ALA A 259 1.80 -13.88 9.94
CA ALA A 259 1.79 -15.10 9.15
C ALA A 259 0.45 -15.84 9.23
#